data_15997d03ed654041be60919e0a91bd2c
#
_entry.id   15997d03ed654041be60919e0a91bd2c
#
_cell.length_a   1.000
_cell.length_b   1.000
_cell.length_c   1.000
_cell.angle_alpha   90.00
_cell.angle_beta   90.00
_cell.angle_gamma   90.00
#
_symmetry.space_group_name_H-M   'P 1'
#
loop_
_entity.id
_entity.type
_entity.pdbx_description
1 polymer ?
#
loop_
_entity_poly.entity_id
_entity_poly.type
_entity_poly.pdbx_seq_one_letter_code
_entity_poly.pdbx_strand_id
1 'polypeptide(L)'
;LPKLEGIIKLNNKEKIFIKLVQVYLLEKNYQETILTVEKYEKLGYGYSKEIYDAQSIAYFRLGQFEKSRKVYEKILSMEKDKGESYYMIAESYYNEKNYEGAKEYYKKAYASTNDEKIKKDSAYWLIRVEDLLLNKTEVLARIKSFREIYPNSDYEEDITYLVARIYEEGNERKNAINEYAKLYEMSSDIHVKDDMAKRITELYTEEKDIKNAYIWSNRVSEEAYKYLWQAYIMELEGKNSEAIKNYEKIVNDKSYGDSANYKLGTHYLGKSDYKKSRGYFEKVLEFETSLNSERAQYNIGITYEKEKDYLKAVSSFLKIKLLVEDSTLDDLILIKLGENYEKLNDSNKSYEYFKEYYTKYSGNKDYAYVTEKLLVNRIQVKNISEMKEYYNELLKINPAAAKQYAEYIK
;
A
#
# COMPACT_ATOMS: atom_id res chain seq x y z
N LEU A 1 -35.70 -4.27 -31.16
CA LEU A 1 -34.90 -5.47 -31.45
C LEU A 1 -35.68 -6.59 -32.15
N PRO A 2 -36.88 -7.04 -31.69
CA PRO A 2 -37.65 -8.08 -32.39
C PRO A 2 -38.04 -7.72 -33.86
N LYS A 3 -38.15 -6.42 -34.17
CA LYS A 3 -38.41 -5.98 -35.56
C LYS A 3 -37.19 -6.15 -36.48
N LEU A 4 -35.97 -6.01 -35.96
CA LEU A 4 -34.75 -6.24 -36.74
C LEU A 4 -34.52 -7.72 -37.04
N GLU A 5 -34.86 -8.63 -36.14
CA GLU A 5 -34.74 -10.07 -36.35
C GLU A 5 -35.72 -10.55 -37.48
N GLY A 6 -36.87 -9.92 -37.61
CA GLY A 6 -37.81 -10.21 -38.71
C GLY A 6 -37.29 -9.80 -40.11
N ILE A 7 -36.46 -8.76 -40.17
CA ILE A 7 -35.86 -8.26 -41.42
C ILE A 7 -34.71 -9.16 -41.94
N ILE A 8 -34.11 -10.00 -41.08
CA ILE A 8 -33.06 -10.96 -41.44
C ILE A 8 -33.48 -11.90 -42.60
N LYS A 9 -34.74 -12.00 -42.92
CA LYS A 9 -35.27 -12.80 -44.03
C LYS A 9 -35.17 -12.12 -45.43
N LEU A 10 -34.72 -10.87 -45.51
CA LEU A 10 -34.63 -10.09 -46.75
C LEU A 10 -33.21 -10.01 -47.34
N ASN A 11 -33.09 -9.64 -48.64
CA ASN A 11 -31.82 -9.47 -49.35
C ASN A 11 -30.94 -8.40 -48.65
N ASN A 12 -29.70 -8.70 -48.31
CA ASN A 12 -28.68 -7.96 -47.52
C ASN A 12 -28.53 -8.46 -46.08
N LYS A 13 -28.72 -9.72 -45.86
CA LYS A 13 -28.73 -10.36 -44.53
C LYS A 13 -27.42 -10.14 -43.75
N GLU A 14 -26.26 -10.19 -44.41
CA GLU A 14 -24.96 -9.98 -43.76
C GLU A 14 -24.83 -8.60 -43.12
N LYS A 15 -25.21 -7.52 -43.84
CA LYS A 15 -25.18 -6.15 -43.31
C LYS A 15 -26.12 -5.96 -42.11
N ILE A 16 -27.20 -6.74 -42.06
CA ILE A 16 -28.13 -6.71 -40.92
C ILE A 16 -27.49 -7.35 -39.70
N PHE A 17 -26.77 -8.47 -39.87
CA PHE A 17 -26.03 -9.11 -38.79
C PHE A 17 -24.95 -8.21 -38.25
N ILE A 18 -24.15 -7.55 -39.11
CA ILE A 18 -23.12 -6.58 -38.68
C ILE A 18 -23.75 -5.47 -37.83
N LYS A 19 -24.84 -4.87 -38.30
CA LYS A 19 -25.54 -3.83 -37.52
C LYS A 19 -26.09 -4.35 -36.20
N LEU A 20 -26.63 -5.56 -36.21
CA LEU A 20 -27.24 -6.17 -35.02
C LEU A 20 -26.19 -6.41 -33.93
N VAL A 21 -25.04 -7.00 -34.28
CA VAL A 21 -23.93 -7.20 -33.30
C VAL A 21 -23.39 -5.88 -32.79
N GLN A 22 -23.29 -4.84 -33.64
CA GLN A 22 -22.88 -3.49 -33.22
C GLN A 22 -23.85 -2.89 -32.20
N VAL A 23 -25.17 -3.02 -32.44
CA VAL A 23 -26.20 -2.53 -31.51
C VAL A 23 -26.11 -3.28 -30.18
N TYR A 24 -26.01 -4.60 -30.19
CA TYR A 24 -25.88 -5.39 -28.96
C TYR A 24 -24.61 -5.05 -28.18
N LEU A 25 -23.48 -4.79 -28.86
CA LEU A 25 -22.27 -4.31 -28.19
C LEU A 25 -22.44 -2.94 -27.52
N LEU A 26 -23.09 -2.00 -28.21
CA LEU A 26 -23.41 -0.67 -27.67
C LEU A 26 -24.35 -0.75 -26.45
N GLU A 27 -25.30 -1.65 -26.48
CA GLU A 27 -26.22 -1.94 -25.37
C GLU A 27 -25.55 -2.78 -24.27
N LYS A 28 -24.26 -3.16 -24.43
CA LYS A 28 -23.52 -4.06 -23.54
C LYS A 28 -24.18 -5.44 -23.36
N ASN A 29 -24.98 -5.85 -24.34
CA ASN A 29 -25.65 -7.14 -24.35
C ASN A 29 -24.78 -8.19 -25.04
N TYR A 30 -23.68 -8.55 -24.35
CA TYR A 30 -22.63 -9.42 -24.89
C TYR A 30 -23.11 -10.83 -25.19
N GLN A 31 -24.07 -11.34 -24.42
CA GLN A 31 -24.60 -12.68 -24.66
C GLN A 31 -25.38 -12.74 -25.99
N GLU A 32 -26.22 -11.74 -26.27
CA GLU A 32 -26.94 -11.68 -27.55
C GLU A 32 -26.02 -11.43 -28.72
N THR A 33 -24.92 -10.70 -28.52
CA THR A 33 -23.87 -10.57 -29.54
C THR A 33 -23.34 -11.97 -29.95
N ILE A 34 -22.97 -12.80 -28.98
CA ILE A 34 -22.45 -14.15 -29.23
C ILE A 34 -23.48 -15.01 -29.92
N LEU A 35 -24.72 -15.06 -29.43
CA LEU A 35 -25.83 -15.83 -30.03
C LEU A 35 -26.13 -15.39 -31.48
N THR A 36 -25.98 -14.10 -31.75
CA THR A 36 -26.18 -13.53 -33.08
C THR A 36 -25.10 -14.03 -34.05
N VAL A 37 -23.86 -14.09 -33.61
CA VAL A 37 -22.75 -14.62 -34.41
C VAL A 37 -22.91 -16.12 -34.64
N GLU A 38 -23.32 -16.90 -33.65
CA GLU A 38 -23.64 -18.32 -33.83
C GLU A 38 -24.75 -18.55 -34.86
N LYS A 39 -25.80 -17.70 -34.88
CA LYS A 39 -26.86 -17.73 -35.93
C LYS A 39 -26.28 -17.41 -37.31
N TYR A 40 -25.37 -16.41 -37.38
CA TYR A 40 -24.66 -16.04 -38.60
C TYR A 40 -23.88 -17.23 -39.20
N GLU A 41 -23.12 -17.92 -38.36
CA GLU A 41 -22.34 -19.11 -38.75
C GLU A 41 -23.25 -20.28 -39.20
N LYS A 42 -24.30 -20.58 -38.45
CA LYS A 42 -25.29 -21.62 -38.78
C LYS A 42 -26.00 -21.40 -40.13
N LEU A 43 -26.14 -20.15 -40.55
CA LEU A 43 -26.72 -19.80 -41.84
C LEU A 43 -25.73 -19.92 -43.01
N GLY A 44 -24.48 -20.27 -42.74
CA GLY A 44 -23.46 -20.52 -43.76
C GLY A 44 -22.89 -19.28 -44.43
N TYR A 45 -22.99 -18.10 -43.76
CA TYR A 45 -22.34 -16.88 -44.24
C TYR A 45 -20.82 -17.01 -44.16
N GLY A 46 -20.13 -16.35 -45.08
CA GLY A 46 -18.69 -16.35 -45.16
C GLY A 46 -18.02 -15.63 -43.97
N TYR A 47 -16.69 -15.47 -44.06
CA TYR A 47 -15.95 -14.71 -43.07
C TYR A 47 -16.31 -13.21 -43.14
N SER A 48 -16.57 -12.62 -41.99
CA SER A 48 -16.70 -11.16 -41.81
C SER A 48 -15.90 -10.75 -40.55
N LYS A 49 -14.89 -9.91 -40.75
CA LYS A 49 -14.04 -9.41 -39.65
C LYS A 49 -14.91 -8.74 -38.57
N GLU A 50 -15.83 -7.87 -38.99
CA GLU A 50 -16.67 -7.11 -38.07
C GLU A 50 -17.53 -8.01 -37.16
N ILE A 51 -18.00 -9.13 -37.69
CA ILE A 51 -18.82 -10.10 -36.95
C ILE A 51 -17.95 -10.83 -35.91
N TYR A 52 -16.77 -11.29 -36.31
CA TYR A 52 -15.87 -12.01 -35.41
C TYR A 52 -15.20 -11.07 -34.39
N ASP A 53 -14.85 -9.85 -34.77
CA ASP A 53 -14.39 -8.82 -33.81
C ASP A 53 -15.47 -8.59 -32.73
N ALA A 54 -16.73 -8.43 -33.12
CA ALA A 54 -17.84 -8.27 -32.18
C ALA A 54 -17.96 -9.46 -31.22
N GLN A 55 -17.83 -10.68 -31.71
CA GLN A 55 -17.86 -11.90 -30.90
C GLN A 55 -16.71 -11.93 -29.90
N SER A 56 -15.50 -11.63 -30.37
CA SER A 56 -14.31 -11.61 -29.54
C SER A 56 -14.39 -10.57 -28.45
N ILE A 57 -14.82 -9.34 -28.77
CA ILE A 57 -15.08 -8.29 -27.81
C ILE A 57 -16.13 -8.72 -26.78
N ALA A 58 -17.20 -9.37 -27.21
CA ALA A 58 -18.23 -9.86 -26.29
C ALA A 58 -17.67 -10.91 -25.32
N TYR A 59 -16.90 -11.88 -25.78
CA TYR A 59 -16.20 -12.83 -24.91
C TYR A 59 -15.24 -12.14 -23.95
N PHE A 60 -14.46 -11.19 -24.43
CA PHE A 60 -13.53 -10.42 -23.60
C PHE A 60 -14.26 -9.68 -22.47
N ARG A 61 -15.37 -8.97 -22.80
CA ARG A 61 -16.16 -8.21 -21.82
C ARG A 61 -16.87 -9.10 -20.79
N LEU A 62 -17.12 -10.35 -21.12
CA LEU A 62 -17.63 -11.38 -20.20
C LEU A 62 -16.52 -12.09 -19.39
N GLY A 63 -15.26 -11.68 -19.53
CA GLY A 63 -14.13 -12.32 -18.86
C GLY A 63 -13.77 -13.70 -19.43
N GLN A 64 -14.33 -14.08 -20.59
CA GLN A 64 -14.05 -15.36 -21.26
C GLN A 64 -12.84 -15.21 -22.21
N PHE A 65 -11.68 -14.87 -21.63
CA PHE A 65 -10.50 -14.45 -22.37
C PHE A 65 -9.97 -15.53 -23.33
N GLU A 66 -9.97 -16.80 -22.93
CA GLU A 66 -9.55 -17.90 -23.80
C GLU A 66 -10.42 -18.00 -25.07
N LYS A 67 -11.74 -17.84 -24.91
CA LYS A 67 -12.65 -17.85 -26.07
C LYS A 67 -12.43 -16.65 -26.98
N SER A 68 -12.21 -15.47 -26.39
CA SER A 68 -11.84 -14.26 -27.14
C SER A 68 -10.58 -14.52 -28.00
N ARG A 69 -9.52 -15.08 -27.39
CA ARG A 69 -8.30 -15.42 -28.13
C ARG A 69 -8.52 -16.40 -29.27
N LYS A 70 -9.30 -17.47 -29.06
CA LYS A 70 -9.64 -18.44 -30.12
C LYS A 70 -10.34 -17.78 -31.32
N VAL A 71 -11.18 -16.80 -31.08
CA VAL A 71 -11.82 -16.03 -32.17
C VAL A 71 -10.78 -15.17 -32.88
N TYR A 72 -9.89 -14.47 -32.16
CA TYR A 72 -8.81 -13.70 -32.80
C TYR A 72 -7.82 -14.58 -33.56
N GLU A 73 -7.50 -15.79 -33.11
CA GLU A 73 -6.72 -16.77 -33.87
C GLU A 73 -7.36 -17.13 -35.22
N LYS A 74 -8.70 -17.22 -35.25
CA LYS A 74 -9.45 -17.43 -36.50
C LYS A 74 -9.31 -16.20 -37.41
N ILE A 75 -9.45 -14.99 -36.87
CA ILE A 75 -9.24 -13.74 -37.63
C ILE A 75 -7.81 -13.66 -38.19
N LEU A 76 -6.78 -13.99 -37.38
CA LEU A 76 -5.38 -14.01 -37.80
C LEU A 76 -5.11 -14.90 -39.01
N SER A 77 -5.88 -15.96 -39.19
CA SER A 77 -5.74 -16.87 -40.36
C SER A 77 -6.32 -16.27 -41.64
N MET A 78 -7.18 -15.26 -41.53
CA MET A 78 -7.93 -14.66 -42.65
C MET A 78 -7.45 -13.26 -43.04
N GLU A 79 -6.82 -12.54 -42.11
CA GLU A 79 -6.40 -11.14 -42.32
C GLU A 79 -4.91 -11.04 -42.67
N LYS A 80 -4.58 -10.00 -43.50
CA LYS A 80 -3.20 -9.68 -43.85
C LYS A 80 -2.53 -8.85 -42.77
N ASP A 81 -3.19 -7.82 -42.27
CA ASP A 81 -2.71 -7.04 -41.14
C ASP A 81 -3.15 -7.75 -39.85
N LYS A 82 -2.19 -8.20 -39.10
CA LYS A 82 -2.37 -9.01 -37.91
C LYS A 82 -2.23 -8.21 -36.60
N GLY A 83 -1.85 -6.93 -36.70
CA GLY A 83 -1.48 -6.12 -35.56
C GLY A 83 -2.60 -5.97 -34.53
N GLU A 84 -3.78 -5.60 -34.99
CA GLU A 84 -4.96 -5.43 -34.11
C GLU A 84 -5.31 -6.74 -33.38
N SER A 85 -5.34 -7.86 -34.10
CA SER A 85 -5.66 -9.16 -33.50
C SER A 85 -4.61 -9.60 -32.47
N TYR A 86 -3.31 -9.40 -32.75
CA TYR A 86 -2.26 -9.67 -31.77
C TYR A 86 -2.37 -8.75 -30.55
N TYR A 87 -2.69 -7.47 -30.76
CA TYR A 87 -2.93 -6.51 -29.67
C TYR A 87 -4.06 -6.99 -28.75
N MET A 88 -5.19 -7.40 -29.30
CA MET A 88 -6.33 -7.86 -28.52
C MET A 88 -6.08 -9.21 -27.82
N ILE A 89 -5.27 -10.09 -28.43
CA ILE A 89 -4.80 -11.30 -27.75
C ILE A 89 -3.90 -10.93 -26.56
N ALA A 90 -3.01 -9.94 -26.73
CA ALA A 90 -2.17 -9.45 -25.64
C ALA A 90 -2.99 -8.87 -24.49
N GLU A 91 -4.01 -8.05 -24.80
CA GLU A 91 -4.98 -7.54 -23.82
C GLU A 91 -5.67 -8.66 -23.03
N SER A 92 -6.03 -9.75 -23.71
CA SER A 92 -6.64 -10.91 -23.07
C SER A 92 -5.70 -11.57 -22.06
N TYR A 93 -4.42 -11.76 -22.44
CA TYR A 93 -3.40 -12.28 -21.52
C TYR A 93 -3.10 -11.34 -20.36
N TYR A 94 -3.05 -10.03 -20.62
CA TYR A 94 -2.84 -9.01 -19.60
C TYR A 94 -3.94 -9.06 -18.51
N ASN A 95 -5.20 -9.14 -18.93
CA ASN A 95 -6.34 -9.21 -18.02
C ASN A 95 -6.41 -10.53 -17.23
N GLU A 96 -5.84 -11.62 -17.76
CA GLU A 96 -5.62 -12.88 -17.02
C GLU A 96 -4.40 -12.83 -16.09
N LYS A 97 -3.68 -11.70 -16.05
CA LYS A 97 -2.39 -11.53 -15.33
C LYS A 97 -1.29 -12.46 -15.84
N ASN A 98 -1.43 -13.00 -17.05
CA ASN A 98 -0.37 -13.72 -17.74
C ASN A 98 0.52 -12.74 -18.51
N TYR A 99 1.41 -12.08 -17.77
CA TYR A 99 2.22 -10.99 -18.29
C TYR A 99 3.26 -11.45 -19.33
N GLU A 100 3.77 -12.64 -19.21
CA GLU A 100 4.68 -13.20 -20.24
C GLU A 100 3.96 -13.42 -21.57
N GLY A 101 2.75 -13.98 -21.54
CA GLY A 101 1.91 -14.10 -22.74
C GLY A 101 1.57 -12.73 -23.34
N ALA A 102 1.16 -11.78 -22.50
CA ALA A 102 0.89 -10.40 -22.93
C ALA A 102 2.12 -9.76 -23.61
N LYS A 103 3.30 -9.90 -23.01
CA LYS A 103 4.58 -9.39 -23.55
C LYS A 103 4.87 -9.95 -24.94
N GLU A 104 4.69 -11.25 -25.12
CA GLU A 104 4.93 -11.90 -26.41
C GLU A 104 3.99 -11.33 -27.49
N TYR A 105 2.71 -11.22 -27.20
CA TYR A 105 1.72 -10.78 -28.17
C TYR A 105 1.74 -9.27 -28.43
N TYR A 106 2.08 -8.41 -27.48
CA TYR A 106 2.33 -6.98 -27.75
C TYR A 106 3.56 -6.80 -28.68
N LYS A 107 4.62 -7.61 -28.52
CA LYS A 107 5.75 -7.62 -29.46
C LYS A 107 5.30 -8.00 -30.88
N LYS A 108 4.46 -9.03 -31.02
CA LYS A 108 3.89 -9.43 -32.30
C LYS A 108 3.01 -8.33 -32.90
N ALA A 109 2.18 -7.69 -32.09
CA ALA A 109 1.33 -6.57 -32.52
C ALA A 109 2.18 -5.43 -33.07
N TYR A 110 3.18 -4.98 -32.31
CA TYR A 110 4.09 -3.92 -32.73
C TYR A 110 4.79 -4.23 -34.07
N ALA A 111 5.24 -5.45 -34.25
CA ALA A 111 6.00 -5.88 -35.44
C ALA A 111 5.12 -6.14 -36.68
N SER A 112 3.80 -6.37 -36.52
CA SER A 112 2.93 -6.90 -37.56
C SER A 112 1.95 -5.90 -38.14
N THR A 113 1.99 -4.62 -37.73
CA THR A 113 1.09 -3.60 -38.21
C THR A 113 1.82 -2.40 -38.80
N ASN A 114 1.12 -1.69 -39.69
CA ASN A 114 1.49 -0.35 -40.15
C ASN A 114 0.64 0.75 -39.50
N ASP A 115 -0.32 0.39 -38.67
CA ASP A 115 -1.11 1.35 -37.91
C ASP A 115 -0.28 1.93 -36.77
N GLU A 116 0.05 3.21 -36.87
CA GLU A 116 0.90 3.92 -35.91
C GLU A 116 0.27 3.99 -34.51
N LYS A 117 -1.06 3.96 -34.41
CA LYS A 117 -1.75 3.91 -33.13
C LYS A 117 -1.51 2.56 -32.43
N ILE A 118 -1.75 1.46 -33.14
CA ILE A 118 -1.51 0.10 -32.59
C ILE A 118 -0.05 -0.09 -32.23
N LYS A 119 0.90 0.43 -33.05
CA LYS A 119 2.33 0.41 -32.69
C LYS A 119 2.60 1.16 -31.41
N LYS A 120 2.14 2.41 -31.31
CA LYS A 120 2.36 3.24 -30.12
C LYS A 120 1.77 2.58 -28.88
N ASP A 121 0.51 2.12 -28.96
CA ASP A 121 -0.19 1.47 -27.85
C ASP A 121 0.54 0.18 -27.45
N SER A 122 0.94 -0.65 -28.41
CA SER A 122 1.71 -1.87 -28.14
C SER A 122 3.07 -1.59 -27.49
N ALA A 123 3.77 -0.55 -27.91
CA ALA A 123 5.04 -0.15 -27.32
C ALA A 123 4.86 0.33 -25.86
N TYR A 124 3.81 1.11 -25.59
CA TYR A 124 3.47 1.55 -24.23
C TYR A 124 3.11 0.36 -23.32
N TRP A 125 2.24 -0.54 -23.78
CA TRP A 125 1.86 -1.70 -22.98
C TRP A 125 3.02 -2.68 -22.76
N LEU A 126 3.97 -2.76 -23.67
CA LEU A 126 5.22 -3.49 -23.44
C LEU A 126 6.00 -2.90 -22.25
N ILE A 127 6.06 -1.59 -22.12
CA ILE A 127 6.68 -0.94 -20.95
C ILE A 127 5.95 -1.34 -19.66
N ARG A 128 4.61 -1.28 -19.66
CA ARG A 128 3.79 -1.62 -18.49
C ARG A 128 3.94 -3.09 -18.08
N VAL A 129 3.98 -3.98 -19.04
CA VAL A 129 4.15 -5.43 -18.78
C VAL A 129 5.55 -5.74 -18.25
N GLU A 130 6.60 -5.12 -18.81
CA GLU A 130 7.97 -5.29 -18.31
C GLU A 130 8.11 -4.78 -16.87
N ASP A 131 7.40 -3.70 -16.52
CA ASP A 131 7.35 -3.20 -15.15
C ASP A 131 6.70 -4.23 -14.19
N LEU A 132 5.58 -4.82 -14.59
CA LEU A 132 4.90 -5.88 -13.82
C LEU A 132 5.75 -7.14 -13.68
N LEU A 133 6.65 -7.41 -14.62
CA LEU A 133 7.64 -8.49 -14.57
C LEU A 133 8.91 -8.11 -13.78
N LEU A 134 8.93 -6.93 -13.16
CA LEU A 134 10.02 -6.40 -12.32
C LEU A 134 11.36 -6.25 -13.03
N ASN A 135 11.35 -6.03 -14.33
CA ASN A 135 12.55 -5.88 -15.14
C ASN A 135 12.95 -4.41 -15.36
N LYS A 136 13.30 -3.73 -14.26
CA LYS A 136 13.51 -2.27 -14.20
C LYS A 136 14.48 -1.73 -15.25
N THR A 137 15.59 -2.42 -15.49
CA THR A 137 16.61 -1.98 -16.47
C THR A 137 16.03 -1.97 -17.89
N GLU A 138 15.27 -3.01 -18.25
CA GLU A 138 14.64 -3.13 -19.57
C GLU A 138 13.52 -2.10 -19.75
N VAL A 139 12.76 -1.83 -18.68
CA VAL A 139 11.74 -0.77 -18.66
C VAL A 139 12.33 0.58 -18.99
N LEU A 140 13.39 1.01 -18.31
CA LEU A 140 14.05 2.32 -18.57
C LEU A 140 14.62 2.42 -19.98
N ALA A 141 15.21 1.33 -20.51
CA ALA A 141 15.70 1.28 -21.87
C ALA A 141 14.57 1.44 -22.90
N ARG A 142 13.43 0.76 -22.68
CA ARG A 142 12.24 0.87 -23.54
C ARG A 142 11.61 2.25 -23.47
N ILE A 143 11.52 2.84 -22.28
CA ILE A 143 11.01 4.21 -22.12
C ILE A 143 11.85 5.19 -22.92
N LYS A 144 13.19 5.08 -22.87
CA LYS A 144 14.06 5.93 -23.66
C LYS A 144 13.76 5.81 -25.16
N SER A 145 13.69 4.59 -25.68
CA SER A 145 13.36 4.34 -27.09
C SER A 145 11.94 4.81 -27.44
N PHE A 146 10.98 4.63 -26.55
CA PHE A 146 9.61 5.09 -26.74
C PHE A 146 9.55 6.63 -26.89
N ARG A 147 10.23 7.38 -26.03
CA ARG A 147 10.29 8.85 -26.09
C ARG A 147 10.97 9.35 -27.36
N GLU A 148 11.97 8.64 -27.87
CA GLU A 148 12.62 8.96 -29.14
C GLU A 148 11.70 8.80 -30.35
N ILE A 149 10.84 7.77 -30.34
CA ILE A 149 9.93 7.43 -31.45
C ILE A 149 8.62 8.24 -31.34
N TYR A 150 8.08 8.40 -30.14
CA TYR A 150 6.79 9.03 -29.87
C TYR A 150 6.92 10.24 -28.93
N PRO A 151 7.64 11.31 -29.34
CA PRO A 151 7.77 12.51 -28.52
C PRO A 151 6.39 13.16 -28.29
N ASN A 152 6.13 13.63 -27.08
CA ASN A 152 4.86 14.23 -26.66
C ASN A 152 3.65 13.28 -26.78
N SER A 153 3.87 12.02 -26.49
CA SER A 153 2.81 11.00 -26.44
C SER A 153 1.78 11.33 -25.37
N ASP A 154 0.52 10.95 -25.61
CA ASP A 154 -0.55 10.92 -24.61
C ASP A 154 -0.26 9.99 -23.40
N TYR A 155 0.75 9.13 -23.48
CA TYR A 155 1.24 8.30 -22.38
C TYR A 155 2.38 8.96 -21.57
N GLU A 156 2.79 10.20 -21.87
CA GLU A 156 3.98 10.80 -21.26
C GLU A 156 3.83 11.05 -19.76
N GLU A 157 2.64 11.41 -19.28
CA GLU A 157 2.39 11.55 -17.83
C GLU A 157 2.57 10.22 -17.12
N ASP A 158 1.95 9.15 -17.61
CA ASP A 158 2.07 7.80 -17.07
C ASP A 158 3.51 7.28 -17.07
N ILE A 159 4.23 7.51 -18.17
CA ILE A 159 5.63 7.11 -18.31
C ILE A 159 6.51 7.88 -17.34
N THR A 160 6.29 9.18 -17.18
CA THR A 160 7.07 10.02 -16.27
C THR A 160 6.85 9.59 -14.82
N TYR A 161 5.59 9.28 -14.44
CA TYR A 161 5.28 8.71 -13.14
C TYR A 161 5.99 7.36 -12.91
N LEU A 162 5.97 6.49 -13.92
CA LEU A 162 6.63 5.19 -13.84
C LEU A 162 8.15 5.33 -13.64
N VAL A 163 8.79 6.23 -14.37
CA VAL A 163 10.23 6.50 -14.21
C VAL A 163 10.54 7.02 -12.81
N ALA A 164 9.74 7.97 -12.31
CA ALA A 164 9.91 8.52 -10.97
C ALA A 164 9.83 7.41 -9.91
N ARG A 165 8.82 6.52 -10.01
CA ARG A 165 8.65 5.39 -9.10
C ARG A 165 9.81 4.39 -9.17
N ILE A 166 10.31 4.08 -10.37
CA ILE A 166 11.46 3.19 -10.53
C ILE A 166 12.70 3.76 -9.85
N TYR A 167 12.97 5.05 -10.01
CA TYR A 167 14.09 5.71 -9.33
C TYR A 167 13.90 5.74 -7.82
N GLU A 168 12.69 5.98 -7.34
CA GLU A 168 12.40 5.98 -5.93
C GLU A 168 12.62 4.61 -5.29
N GLU A 169 12.08 3.53 -5.89
CA GLU A 169 12.29 2.16 -5.47
C GLU A 169 13.76 1.73 -5.52
N GLY A 170 14.53 2.33 -6.45
CA GLY A 170 15.97 2.18 -6.55
C GLY A 170 16.77 3.01 -5.54
N ASN A 171 16.08 3.77 -4.66
CA ASN A 171 16.69 4.73 -3.73
C ASN A 171 17.48 5.87 -4.41
N GLU A 172 17.15 6.14 -5.67
CA GLU A 172 17.70 7.25 -6.46
C GLU A 172 16.84 8.52 -6.30
N ARG A 173 16.70 8.97 -5.06
CA ARG A 173 15.73 10.01 -4.66
C ARG A 173 15.81 11.29 -5.48
N LYS A 174 17.02 11.77 -5.82
CA LYS A 174 17.19 12.98 -6.64
C LYS A 174 16.60 12.83 -8.03
N ASN A 175 16.79 11.66 -8.64
CA ASN A 175 16.23 11.35 -9.96
C ASN A 175 14.70 11.23 -9.86
N ALA A 176 14.18 10.57 -8.83
CA ALA A 176 12.75 10.48 -8.55
C ALA A 176 12.10 11.86 -8.40
N ILE A 177 12.67 12.74 -7.56
CA ILE A 177 12.21 14.12 -7.37
C ILE A 177 12.17 14.88 -8.70
N ASN A 178 13.19 14.75 -9.54
CA ASN A 178 13.23 15.43 -10.83
C ASN A 178 12.10 14.97 -11.76
N GLU A 179 11.82 13.67 -11.81
CA GLU A 179 10.74 13.15 -12.66
C GLU A 179 9.35 13.51 -12.08
N TYR A 180 9.15 13.44 -10.75
CA TYR A 180 7.92 13.92 -10.13
C TYR A 180 7.70 15.42 -10.34
N ALA A 181 8.77 16.23 -10.31
CA ALA A 181 8.67 17.66 -10.60
C ALA A 181 8.31 17.93 -12.07
N LYS A 182 8.84 17.16 -13.01
CA LYS A 182 8.41 17.23 -14.42
C LYS A 182 6.93 16.91 -14.57
N LEU A 183 6.46 15.84 -13.91
CA LEU A 183 5.05 15.45 -13.93
C LEU A 183 4.16 16.55 -13.33
N TYR A 184 4.58 17.17 -12.22
CA TYR A 184 3.88 18.31 -11.62
C TYR A 184 3.73 19.48 -12.60
N GLU A 185 4.77 19.80 -13.37
CA GLU A 185 4.72 20.92 -14.32
C GLU A 185 3.91 20.60 -15.59
N MET A 186 3.94 19.35 -16.07
CA MET A 186 3.27 18.95 -17.30
C MET A 186 1.80 18.63 -17.13
N SER A 187 1.38 18.10 -15.99
CA SER A 187 -0.03 17.73 -15.78
C SER A 187 -0.94 18.97 -15.69
N SER A 188 -2.13 18.87 -16.24
CA SER A 188 -3.21 19.84 -16.05
C SER A 188 -4.15 19.47 -14.91
N ASP A 189 -4.07 18.21 -14.40
CA ASP A 189 -4.91 17.72 -13.31
C ASP A 189 -4.35 18.19 -11.96
N ILE A 190 -5.19 18.93 -11.22
CA ILE A 190 -4.83 19.44 -9.88
C ILE A 190 -4.56 18.31 -8.87
N HIS A 191 -5.24 17.17 -9.02
CA HIS A 191 -5.01 16.03 -8.13
C HIS A 191 -3.64 15.39 -8.37
N VAL A 192 -3.26 15.24 -9.64
CA VAL A 192 -1.91 14.77 -10.00
C VAL A 192 -0.84 15.72 -9.48
N LYS A 193 -1.04 17.04 -9.66
CA LYS A 193 -0.13 18.06 -9.11
C LYS A 193 0.00 17.96 -7.60
N ASP A 194 -1.12 17.86 -6.90
CA ASP A 194 -1.11 17.71 -5.44
C ASP A 194 -0.36 16.46 -5.00
N ASP A 195 -0.61 15.33 -5.63
CA ASP A 195 0.05 14.06 -5.29
C ASP A 195 1.56 14.15 -5.52
N MET A 196 1.99 14.76 -6.63
CA MET A 196 3.41 14.96 -6.89
C MET A 196 4.05 15.93 -5.89
N ALA A 197 3.39 17.04 -5.56
CA ALA A 197 3.88 17.99 -4.57
C ALA A 197 3.99 17.35 -3.17
N LYS A 198 3.03 16.52 -2.79
CA LYS A 198 3.07 15.72 -1.56
C LYS A 198 4.29 14.80 -1.56
N ARG A 199 4.45 14.01 -2.62
CA ARG A 199 5.54 13.04 -2.69
C ARG A 199 6.91 13.68 -2.69
N ILE A 200 7.09 14.80 -3.41
CA ILE A 200 8.34 15.56 -3.40
C ILE A 200 8.62 16.16 -2.03
N THR A 201 7.59 16.65 -1.32
CA THR A 201 7.73 17.16 0.05
C THR A 201 8.26 16.05 0.98
N GLU A 202 7.71 14.84 0.88
CA GLU A 202 8.13 13.68 1.65
C GLU A 202 9.60 13.34 1.38
N LEU A 203 9.97 13.20 0.11
CA LEU A 203 11.33 12.85 -0.29
C LEU A 203 12.36 13.88 0.17
N TYR A 204 12.10 15.19 0.05
CA TYR A 204 12.98 16.23 0.56
C TYR A 204 13.05 16.21 2.10
N THR A 205 11.96 15.86 2.78
CA THR A 205 11.95 15.75 4.24
C THR A 205 12.80 14.56 4.70
N GLU A 206 12.73 13.42 4.00
CA GLU A 206 13.58 12.25 4.26
C GLU A 206 15.07 12.56 4.02
N GLU A 207 15.38 13.35 2.99
CA GLU A 207 16.75 13.82 2.68
C GLU A 207 17.21 14.92 3.66
N LYS A 208 16.33 15.40 4.54
CA LYS A 208 16.57 16.56 5.44
C LYS A 208 16.88 17.86 4.69
N ASP A 209 16.44 17.97 3.46
CA ASP A 209 16.48 19.23 2.71
C ASP A 209 15.27 20.09 3.07
N ILE A 210 15.39 20.70 4.23
CA ILE A 210 14.33 21.48 4.88
C ILE A 210 13.79 22.58 3.98
N LYS A 211 14.68 23.27 3.27
CA LYS A 211 14.32 24.39 2.40
C LYS A 211 13.40 23.92 1.27
N ASN A 212 13.80 22.90 0.55
CA ASN A 212 13.03 22.40 -0.58
C ASN A 212 11.75 21.67 -0.12
N ALA A 213 11.79 20.93 1.00
CA ALA A 213 10.59 20.35 1.61
C ALA A 213 9.53 21.41 1.90
N TYR A 214 9.94 22.56 2.49
CA TYR A 214 9.02 23.66 2.79
C TYR A 214 8.47 24.31 1.50
N ILE A 215 9.28 24.52 0.48
CA ILE A 215 8.85 25.06 -0.83
C ILE A 215 7.76 24.18 -1.44
N TRP A 216 7.98 22.87 -1.46
CA TRP A 216 7.05 21.93 -2.09
C TRP A 216 5.79 21.71 -1.26
N SER A 217 5.86 21.71 0.07
CA SER A 217 4.68 21.65 0.92
C SER A 217 3.71 22.81 0.68
N ASN A 218 4.22 23.99 0.31
CA ASN A 218 3.39 25.15 -0.01
C ASN A 218 2.66 25.02 -1.37
N ARG A 219 3.10 24.12 -2.26
CA ARG A 219 2.47 23.88 -3.55
C ARG A 219 1.26 22.93 -3.46
N VAL A 220 1.11 22.22 -2.37
CA VAL A 220 -0.04 21.33 -2.12
C VAL A 220 -1.28 22.20 -1.87
N SER A 221 -2.42 21.86 -2.46
CA SER A 221 -3.67 22.61 -2.28
C SER A 221 -4.35 22.29 -0.95
N GLU A 222 -4.16 21.08 -0.43
CA GLU A 222 -4.77 20.59 0.81
C GLU A 222 -4.12 21.21 2.06
N GLU A 223 -4.84 22.12 2.71
CA GLU A 223 -4.30 22.89 3.84
C GLU A 223 -3.91 22.02 5.05
N ALA A 224 -4.70 20.98 5.35
CA ALA A 224 -4.40 20.10 6.47
C ALA A 224 -3.09 19.33 6.26
N TYR A 225 -2.84 18.86 5.04
CA TYR A 225 -1.55 18.27 4.65
C TYR A 225 -0.40 19.27 4.85
N LYS A 226 -0.57 20.52 4.37
CA LYS A 226 0.45 21.57 4.54
C LYS A 226 0.82 21.74 6.01
N TYR A 227 -0.19 21.94 6.88
CA TYR A 227 0.07 22.14 8.30
C TYR A 227 0.77 20.95 8.94
N LEU A 228 0.37 19.73 8.58
CA LEU A 228 1.02 18.51 9.08
C LEU A 228 2.50 18.48 8.71
N TRP A 229 2.80 18.60 7.41
CA TRP A 229 4.17 18.45 6.93
C TRP A 229 5.07 19.63 7.32
N GLN A 230 4.54 20.84 7.32
CA GLN A 230 5.27 22.00 7.85
C GLN A 230 5.59 21.83 9.33
N ALA A 231 4.69 21.24 10.12
CA ALA A 231 4.98 20.92 11.50
C ALA A 231 6.10 19.88 11.64
N TYR A 232 6.10 18.81 10.82
CA TYR A 232 7.21 17.85 10.80
C TYR A 232 8.53 18.50 10.39
N ILE A 233 8.53 19.35 9.38
CA ILE A 233 9.70 20.10 8.93
C ILE A 233 10.21 21.01 10.06
N MET A 234 9.32 21.71 10.77
CA MET A 234 9.68 22.55 11.92
C MET A 234 10.26 21.74 13.09
N GLU A 235 9.74 20.52 13.35
CA GLU A 235 10.34 19.61 14.33
C GLU A 235 11.79 19.27 13.98
N LEU A 236 12.09 18.99 12.70
CA LEU A 236 13.45 18.72 12.24
C LEU A 236 14.41 19.90 12.39
N GLU A 237 13.88 21.12 12.35
CA GLU A 237 14.62 22.35 12.63
C GLU A 237 14.73 22.66 14.14
N GLY A 238 14.07 21.89 15.00
CA GLY A 238 14.00 22.16 16.44
C GLY A 238 13.00 23.27 16.82
N LYS A 239 12.19 23.75 15.89
CA LYS A 239 11.14 24.80 16.09
C LYS A 239 9.85 24.21 16.65
N ASN A 240 9.96 23.46 17.76
CA ASN A 240 8.85 22.68 18.31
C ASN A 240 7.63 23.54 18.67
N SER A 241 7.82 24.77 19.13
CA SER A 241 6.70 25.67 19.50
C SER A 241 5.87 26.12 18.29
N GLU A 242 6.47 26.22 17.12
CA GLU A 242 5.79 26.56 15.86
C GLU A 242 5.11 25.33 15.29
N ALA A 243 5.76 24.16 15.35
CA ALA A 243 5.20 22.87 14.94
C ALA A 243 3.87 22.60 15.69
N ILE A 244 3.85 22.79 17.01
CA ILE A 244 2.65 22.62 17.84
C ILE A 244 1.48 23.46 17.34
N LYS A 245 1.72 24.74 16.99
CA LYS A 245 0.65 25.60 16.46
C LYS A 245 0.05 25.08 15.15
N ASN A 246 0.87 24.44 14.32
CA ASN A 246 0.38 23.85 13.08
C ASN A 246 -0.42 22.57 13.34
N TYR A 247 0.03 21.70 14.25
CA TYR A 247 -0.76 20.53 14.66
C TYR A 247 -2.11 20.92 15.26
N GLU A 248 -2.16 21.97 16.12
CA GLU A 248 -3.40 22.44 16.74
C GLU A 248 -4.46 22.88 15.73
N LYS A 249 -4.07 23.34 14.53
CA LYS A 249 -5.01 23.73 13.47
C LYS A 249 -5.76 22.55 12.85
N ILE A 250 -5.21 21.35 12.92
CA ILE A 250 -5.69 20.17 12.19
C ILE A 250 -6.15 19.03 13.10
N VAL A 251 -6.31 19.26 14.40
CA VAL A 251 -6.72 18.23 15.38
C VAL A 251 -8.05 17.56 15.06
N ASN A 252 -8.93 18.22 14.31
CA ASN A 252 -10.24 17.71 13.92
C ASN A 252 -10.30 17.32 12.44
N ASP A 253 -9.20 17.39 11.72
CA ASP A 253 -9.14 16.98 10.32
C ASP A 253 -9.33 15.46 10.19
N LYS A 254 -10.14 15.02 9.22
CA LYS A 254 -10.50 13.60 9.07
C LYS A 254 -9.34 12.73 8.63
N SER A 255 -8.41 13.28 7.86
CA SER A 255 -7.29 12.53 7.26
C SER A 255 -6.02 12.63 8.07
N TYR A 256 -5.80 13.74 8.77
CA TYR A 256 -4.52 14.02 9.42
C TYR A 256 -4.65 14.35 10.91
N GLY A 257 -5.88 14.45 11.42
CA GLY A 257 -6.14 14.81 12.81
C GLY A 257 -5.61 13.78 13.80
N ASP A 258 -5.63 12.50 13.46
CA ASP A 258 -5.06 11.44 14.30
C ASP A 258 -3.55 11.64 14.51
N SER A 259 -2.81 11.91 13.43
CA SER A 259 -1.38 12.17 13.47
C SER A 259 -1.05 13.43 14.25
N ALA A 260 -1.82 14.51 14.05
CA ALA A 260 -1.66 15.76 14.79
C ALA A 260 -1.92 15.56 16.29
N ASN A 261 -3.02 14.89 16.67
CA ASN A 261 -3.32 14.59 18.06
C ASN A 261 -2.25 13.70 18.69
N TYR A 262 -1.75 12.69 17.96
CA TYR A 262 -0.66 11.85 18.45
C TYR A 262 0.61 12.65 18.75
N LYS A 263 1.01 13.56 17.86
CA LYS A 263 2.17 14.45 18.03
C LYS A 263 1.97 15.41 19.22
N LEU A 264 0.80 16.00 19.35
CA LEU A 264 0.47 16.85 20.50
C LEU A 264 0.50 16.06 21.82
N GLY A 265 -0.08 14.87 21.84
CA GLY A 265 -0.02 13.96 22.97
C GLY A 265 1.42 13.66 23.41
N THR A 266 2.29 13.33 22.44
CA THR A 266 3.70 13.07 22.69
C THR A 266 4.44 14.32 23.22
N HIS A 267 4.16 15.47 22.64
CA HIS A 267 4.74 16.74 23.10
C HIS A 267 4.39 17.04 24.57
N TYR A 268 3.12 16.92 24.95
CA TYR A 268 2.69 17.17 26.32
C TYR A 268 3.16 16.09 27.30
N LEU A 269 3.34 14.84 26.84
CA LEU A 269 3.99 13.77 27.60
C LEU A 269 5.43 14.16 27.97
N GLY A 270 6.20 14.64 26.98
CA GLY A 270 7.56 15.13 27.20
C GLY A 270 7.65 16.32 28.16
N LYS A 271 6.60 17.15 28.21
CA LYS A 271 6.49 18.25 29.19
C LYS A 271 5.92 17.84 30.55
N SER A 272 5.63 16.56 30.75
CA SER A 272 5.02 16.04 31.97
C SER A 272 3.61 16.60 32.24
N ASP A 273 2.96 17.20 31.25
CA ASP A 273 1.54 17.58 31.33
C ASP A 273 0.67 16.37 30.93
N TYR A 274 0.63 15.40 31.85
CA TYR A 274 0.01 14.10 31.59
C TYR A 274 -1.49 14.19 31.29
N LYS A 275 -2.20 15.16 31.88
CA LYS A 275 -3.63 15.35 31.64
C LYS A 275 -3.89 15.82 30.21
N LYS A 276 -3.15 16.81 29.73
CA LYS A 276 -3.27 17.25 28.31
C LYS A 276 -2.82 16.18 27.34
N SER A 277 -1.71 15.52 27.66
CA SER A 277 -1.19 14.40 26.86
C SER A 277 -2.28 13.34 26.64
N ARG A 278 -2.93 12.88 27.71
CA ARG A 278 -4.04 11.91 27.61
C ARG A 278 -5.18 12.43 26.75
N GLY A 279 -5.62 13.67 26.96
CA GLY A 279 -6.71 14.25 26.18
C GLY A 279 -6.46 14.24 24.68
N TYR A 280 -5.20 14.43 24.26
CA TYR A 280 -4.84 14.30 22.85
C TYR A 280 -4.75 12.85 22.38
N PHE A 281 -4.18 11.94 23.18
CA PHE A 281 -4.17 10.53 22.82
C PHE A 281 -5.58 9.91 22.78
N GLU A 282 -6.48 10.32 23.66
CA GLU A 282 -7.88 9.90 23.64
C GLU A 282 -8.57 10.33 22.34
N LYS A 283 -8.28 11.54 21.84
CA LYS A 283 -8.76 11.98 20.52
C LYS A 283 -8.25 11.12 19.36
N VAL A 284 -7.02 10.58 19.44
CA VAL A 284 -6.53 9.64 18.42
C VAL A 284 -7.43 8.40 18.35
N LEU A 285 -7.95 7.93 19.49
CA LEU A 285 -8.81 6.74 19.57
C LEU A 285 -10.22 6.98 19.00
N GLU A 286 -10.61 8.22 18.74
CA GLU A 286 -11.89 8.55 18.10
C GLU A 286 -11.85 8.36 16.57
N PHE A 287 -10.65 8.21 15.98
CA PHE A 287 -10.48 7.93 14.55
C PHE A 287 -10.54 6.43 14.27
N GLU A 288 -11.53 5.98 13.51
CA GLU A 288 -11.81 4.56 13.25
C GLU A 288 -10.65 3.79 12.64
N THR A 289 -9.84 4.43 11.81
CA THR A 289 -8.76 3.81 11.02
C THR A 289 -7.37 4.33 11.36
N SER A 290 -7.17 4.89 12.55
CA SER A 290 -5.88 5.46 12.91
C SER A 290 -4.80 4.38 13.13
N LEU A 291 -3.71 4.47 12.38
CA LEU A 291 -2.50 3.67 12.58
C LEU A 291 -1.78 4.02 13.90
N ASN A 292 -2.16 5.12 14.55
CA ASN A 292 -1.58 5.57 15.81
C ASN A 292 -2.37 5.09 17.04
N SER A 293 -3.53 4.42 16.87
CA SER A 293 -4.42 4.03 17.97
C SER A 293 -3.74 3.16 19.02
N GLU A 294 -3.02 2.13 18.60
CA GLU A 294 -2.30 1.23 19.51
C GLU A 294 -1.25 2.00 20.33
N ARG A 295 -0.44 2.82 19.66
CA ARG A 295 0.59 3.65 20.31
C ARG A 295 0.01 4.73 21.22
N ALA A 296 -1.13 5.31 20.83
CA ALA A 296 -1.84 6.28 21.66
C ALA A 296 -2.36 5.62 22.94
N GLN A 297 -2.99 4.44 22.84
CA GLN A 297 -3.47 3.68 24.00
C GLN A 297 -2.31 3.27 24.93
N TYR A 298 -1.15 2.87 24.37
CA TYR A 298 0.07 2.58 25.12
C TYR A 298 0.54 3.84 25.89
N ASN A 299 0.61 4.97 25.22
CA ASN A 299 1.05 6.22 25.82
C ASN A 299 0.08 6.74 26.91
N ILE A 300 -1.23 6.48 26.78
CA ILE A 300 -2.20 6.71 27.86
C ILE A 300 -1.79 5.91 29.10
N GLY A 301 -1.44 4.64 28.94
CA GLY A 301 -0.91 3.81 30.02
C GLY A 301 0.35 4.41 30.66
N ILE A 302 1.30 4.85 29.83
CA ILE A 302 2.53 5.52 30.29
C ILE A 302 2.22 6.80 31.11
N THR A 303 1.25 7.61 30.70
CA THR A 303 0.87 8.82 31.47
C THR A 303 0.36 8.46 32.86
N TYR A 304 -0.48 7.43 32.99
CA TYR A 304 -0.96 6.98 34.28
C TYR A 304 0.17 6.37 35.14
N GLU A 305 1.09 5.62 34.53
CA GLU A 305 2.28 5.10 35.22
C GLU A 305 3.14 6.25 35.80
N LYS A 306 3.35 7.32 35.03
CA LYS A 306 4.10 8.50 35.49
C LYS A 306 3.37 9.25 36.63
N GLU A 307 2.07 9.25 36.66
CA GLU A 307 1.27 9.78 37.77
C GLU A 307 1.15 8.80 38.94
N LYS A 308 1.74 7.61 38.84
CA LYS A 308 1.67 6.51 39.81
C LYS A 308 0.27 5.92 39.99
N ASP A 309 -0.64 6.14 39.04
CA ASP A 309 -1.94 5.50 39.00
C ASP A 309 -1.81 4.14 38.27
N TYR A 310 -1.17 3.19 38.95
CA TYR A 310 -0.79 1.90 38.37
C TYR A 310 -2.02 1.06 37.97
N LEU A 311 -3.17 1.23 38.62
CA LEU A 311 -4.41 0.53 38.24
C LEU A 311 -4.91 0.98 36.86
N LYS A 312 -4.91 2.30 36.61
CA LYS A 312 -5.31 2.80 35.29
C LYS A 312 -4.26 2.52 34.21
N ALA A 313 -2.97 2.52 34.58
CA ALA A 313 -1.90 2.09 33.69
C ALA A 313 -2.12 0.67 33.22
N VAL A 314 -2.33 -0.29 34.14
CA VAL A 314 -2.65 -1.67 33.86
C VAL A 314 -3.88 -1.79 32.96
N SER A 315 -4.97 -1.08 33.30
CA SER A 315 -6.21 -1.09 32.51
C SER A 315 -5.93 -0.64 31.06
N SER A 316 -5.08 0.39 30.87
CA SER A 316 -4.73 0.92 29.54
C SER A 316 -3.94 -0.11 28.71
N PHE A 317 -2.96 -0.80 29.31
CA PHE A 317 -2.16 -1.81 28.63
C PHE A 317 -2.99 -3.07 28.33
N LEU A 318 -3.86 -3.50 29.25
CA LEU A 318 -4.77 -4.63 29.02
C LEU A 318 -5.74 -4.40 27.88
N LYS A 319 -6.21 -3.15 27.65
CA LYS A 319 -7.05 -2.85 26.49
C LYS A 319 -6.37 -3.21 25.17
N ILE A 320 -5.08 -2.92 25.03
CA ILE A 320 -4.33 -3.28 23.80
C ILE A 320 -4.26 -4.80 23.69
N LYS A 321 -3.82 -5.47 24.75
CA LYS A 321 -3.66 -6.93 24.77
C LYS A 321 -4.95 -7.70 24.46
N LEU A 322 -6.11 -7.14 24.81
CA LEU A 322 -7.42 -7.76 24.58
C LEU A 322 -8.03 -7.43 23.22
N LEU A 323 -7.70 -6.28 22.63
CA LEU A 323 -8.37 -5.77 21.42
C LEU A 323 -7.52 -5.86 20.17
N VAL A 324 -6.20 -6.07 20.28
CA VAL A 324 -5.27 -6.15 19.16
C VAL A 324 -4.64 -7.53 19.13
N GLU A 325 -5.04 -8.37 18.15
CA GLU A 325 -4.57 -9.76 18.07
C GLU A 325 -3.06 -9.87 17.81
N ASP A 326 -2.54 -9.08 16.86
CA ASP A 326 -1.12 -9.08 16.47
C ASP A 326 -0.46 -7.74 16.82
N SER A 327 -0.49 -7.37 18.11
CA SER A 327 0.10 -6.12 18.58
C SER A 327 1.61 -6.06 18.33
N THR A 328 2.04 -4.99 17.66
CA THR A 328 3.47 -4.70 17.48
C THR A 328 4.17 -4.29 18.77
N LEU A 329 3.41 -4.06 19.84
CA LEU A 329 3.88 -3.62 21.16
C LEU A 329 3.73 -4.73 22.23
N ASP A 330 3.37 -5.99 21.86
CA ASP A 330 3.06 -7.04 22.84
C ASP A 330 4.23 -7.27 23.80
N ASP A 331 5.47 -7.27 23.34
CA ASP A 331 6.66 -7.41 24.19
C ASP A 331 6.78 -6.27 25.22
N LEU A 332 6.56 -5.03 24.81
CA LEU A 332 6.58 -3.86 25.69
C LEU A 332 5.41 -3.87 26.68
N ILE A 333 4.23 -4.28 26.21
CA ILE A 333 3.00 -4.36 27.03
C ILE A 333 3.18 -5.39 28.15
N LEU A 334 3.75 -6.56 27.86
CA LEU A 334 4.00 -7.60 28.85
C LEU A 334 4.96 -7.10 29.95
N ILE A 335 6.02 -6.39 29.57
CA ILE A 335 6.94 -5.77 30.53
C ILE A 335 6.19 -4.74 31.38
N LYS A 336 5.41 -3.85 30.74
CA LYS A 336 4.67 -2.80 31.44
C LYS A 336 3.62 -3.36 32.41
N LEU A 337 2.93 -4.41 32.02
CA LEU A 337 1.99 -5.10 32.91
C LEU A 337 2.73 -5.72 34.11
N GLY A 338 3.84 -6.42 33.87
CA GLY A 338 4.66 -7.00 34.94
C GLY A 338 5.16 -5.93 35.93
N GLU A 339 5.72 -4.81 35.44
CA GLU A 339 6.22 -3.71 36.25
C GLU A 339 5.10 -3.03 37.07
N ASN A 340 3.96 -2.76 36.46
CA ASN A 340 2.86 -2.09 37.14
C ASN A 340 2.20 -2.98 38.19
N TYR A 341 2.09 -4.31 37.95
CA TYR A 341 1.63 -5.26 38.98
C TYR A 341 2.63 -5.40 40.15
N GLU A 342 3.96 -5.28 39.91
CA GLU A 342 4.93 -5.15 41.01
C GLU A 342 4.62 -3.93 41.89
N LYS A 343 4.34 -2.76 41.27
CA LYS A 343 4.00 -1.53 41.99
C LYS A 343 2.68 -1.64 42.76
N LEU A 344 1.78 -2.49 42.31
CA LEU A 344 0.52 -2.80 43.00
C LEU A 344 0.68 -3.90 44.07
N ASN A 345 1.87 -4.43 44.29
CA ASN A 345 2.18 -5.55 45.16
C ASN A 345 1.45 -6.86 44.81
N ASP A 346 1.06 -7.01 43.52
CA ASP A 346 0.48 -8.25 43.00
C ASP A 346 1.60 -9.08 42.34
N SER A 347 2.41 -9.74 43.18
CA SER A 347 3.56 -10.53 42.74
C SER A 347 3.15 -11.71 41.82
N ASN A 348 1.95 -12.22 41.93
CA ASN A 348 1.47 -13.35 41.11
C ASN A 348 1.23 -12.89 39.67
N LYS A 349 0.46 -11.83 39.47
CA LYS A 349 0.21 -11.29 38.15
C LYS A 349 1.48 -10.73 37.51
N SER A 350 2.33 -10.06 38.28
CA SER A 350 3.64 -9.61 37.78
C SER A 350 4.45 -10.77 37.21
N TYR A 351 4.49 -11.90 37.97
CA TYR A 351 5.17 -13.10 37.51
C TYR A 351 4.56 -13.69 36.23
N GLU A 352 3.25 -13.77 36.14
CA GLU A 352 2.54 -14.29 34.95
C GLU A 352 2.92 -13.54 33.70
N TYR A 353 2.92 -12.20 33.71
CA TYR A 353 3.26 -11.39 32.55
C TYR A 353 4.74 -11.44 32.20
N PHE A 354 5.64 -11.41 33.15
CA PHE A 354 7.06 -11.62 32.89
C PHE A 354 7.37 -13.03 32.38
N LYS A 355 6.67 -14.05 32.86
CA LYS A 355 6.82 -15.42 32.36
C LYS A 355 6.28 -15.57 30.93
N GLU A 356 5.18 -14.91 30.60
CA GLU A 356 4.68 -14.86 29.24
C GLU A 356 5.71 -14.24 28.29
N TYR A 357 6.30 -13.10 28.67
CA TYR A 357 7.40 -12.48 27.92
C TYR A 357 8.60 -13.43 27.76
N TYR A 358 9.06 -14.01 28.85
CA TYR A 358 10.19 -14.94 28.87
C TYR A 358 9.99 -16.11 27.88
N THR A 359 8.78 -16.61 27.81
CA THR A 359 8.44 -17.73 26.94
C THR A 359 8.38 -17.33 25.45
N LYS A 360 7.80 -16.16 25.16
CA LYS A 360 7.55 -15.70 23.79
C LYS A 360 8.74 -15.00 23.13
N TYR A 361 9.54 -14.27 23.91
CA TYR A 361 10.51 -13.29 23.41
C TYR A 361 11.96 -13.60 23.79
N SER A 362 12.31 -14.88 23.78
CA SER A 362 13.69 -15.31 23.99
C SER A 362 14.66 -14.65 22.99
N GLY A 363 15.71 -14.06 23.51
CA GLY A 363 16.73 -13.39 22.68
C GLY A 363 16.44 -11.91 22.34
N ASN A 364 15.29 -11.35 22.73
CA ASN A 364 15.04 -9.92 22.61
C ASN A 364 15.91 -9.12 23.59
N LYS A 365 16.10 -7.84 23.31
CA LYS A 365 16.96 -6.93 24.09
C LYS A 365 16.65 -6.89 25.59
N ASP A 366 15.38 -7.01 25.97
CA ASP A 366 14.91 -6.92 27.36
C ASP A 366 14.81 -8.30 28.03
N TYR A 367 15.22 -9.38 27.35
CA TYR A 367 15.10 -10.75 27.86
C TYR A 367 15.89 -10.97 29.16
N ALA A 368 17.10 -10.42 29.25
CA ALA A 368 17.91 -10.49 30.46
C ALA A 368 17.25 -9.78 31.66
N TYR A 369 16.67 -8.59 31.40
CA TYR A 369 15.93 -7.84 32.41
C TYR A 369 14.74 -8.62 32.95
N VAL A 370 13.93 -9.20 32.05
CA VAL A 370 12.76 -9.99 32.43
C VAL A 370 13.18 -11.27 33.19
N THR A 371 14.24 -11.94 32.75
CA THR A 371 14.77 -13.12 33.45
C THR A 371 15.20 -12.76 34.88
N GLU A 372 15.82 -11.62 35.09
CA GLU A 372 16.18 -11.10 36.41
C GLU A 372 14.95 -10.83 37.26
N LYS A 373 13.89 -10.22 36.70
CA LYS A 373 12.60 -10.01 37.39
C LYS A 373 11.96 -11.29 37.85
N LEU A 374 11.96 -12.32 37.00
CA LEU A 374 11.46 -13.65 37.35
C LEU A 374 12.26 -14.29 38.47
N LEU A 375 13.60 -14.20 38.42
CA LEU A 375 14.49 -14.69 39.46
C LEU A 375 14.18 -14.04 40.82
N VAL A 376 14.12 -12.70 40.85
CA VAL A 376 13.80 -11.94 42.07
C VAL A 376 12.44 -12.35 42.66
N ASN A 377 11.43 -12.47 41.81
CA ASN A 377 10.12 -12.92 42.24
C ASN A 377 10.17 -14.32 42.88
N ARG A 378 10.91 -15.27 42.27
CA ARG A 378 11.02 -16.65 42.81
C ARG A 378 11.85 -16.72 44.11
N ILE A 379 12.84 -15.86 44.27
CA ILE A 379 13.57 -15.68 45.55
C ILE A 379 12.60 -15.25 46.65
N GLN A 380 11.75 -14.26 46.40
CA GLN A 380 10.79 -13.77 47.38
C GLN A 380 9.82 -14.84 47.85
N VAL A 381 9.32 -15.69 46.95
CA VAL A 381 8.38 -16.77 47.28
C VAL A 381 9.07 -18.10 47.61
N LYS A 382 10.41 -18.14 47.66
CA LYS A 382 11.26 -19.29 48.00
C LYS A 382 10.99 -20.54 47.12
N ASN A 383 10.71 -20.33 45.83
CA ASN A 383 10.57 -21.44 44.87
C ASN A 383 11.96 -21.84 44.33
N ILE A 384 12.61 -22.79 45.00
CA ILE A 384 14.02 -23.18 44.71
C ILE A 384 14.21 -23.73 43.28
N SER A 385 13.26 -24.48 42.77
CA SER A 385 13.34 -25.10 41.45
C SER A 385 13.41 -24.02 40.35
N GLU A 386 12.44 -23.11 40.33
CA GLU A 386 12.38 -22.02 39.34
C GLU A 386 13.48 -20.98 39.59
N MET A 387 13.92 -20.75 40.83
CA MET A 387 15.06 -19.89 41.12
C MET A 387 16.34 -20.38 40.40
N LYS A 388 16.64 -21.70 40.47
CA LYS A 388 17.80 -22.30 39.82
C LYS A 388 17.66 -22.20 38.27
N GLU A 389 16.49 -22.39 37.72
CA GLU A 389 16.25 -22.24 36.29
C GLU A 389 16.57 -20.82 35.80
N TYR A 390 15.94 -19.81 36.38
CA TYR A 390 16.15 -18.42 35.97
C TYR A 390 17.55 -17.92 36.28
N TYR A 391 18.16 -18.36 37.39
CA TYR A 391 19.56 -18.04 37.71
C TYR A 391 20.52 -18.59 36.65
N ASN A 392 20.37 -19.85 36.28
CA ASN A 392 21.25 -20.47 35.28
C ASN A 392 21.07 -19.82 33.90
N GLU A 393 19.84 -19.42 33.55
CA GLU A 393 19.60 -18.68 32.31
C GLU A 393 20.20 -17.27 32.37
N LEU A 394 19.98 -16.54 33.45
CA LEU A 394 20.60 -15.22 33.66
C LEU A 394 22.13 -15.29 33.65
N LEU A 395 22.70 -16.37 34.20
CA LEU A 395 24.15 -16.57 34.21
C LEU A 395 24.71 -16.71 32.79
N LYS A 396 23.97 -17.31 31.87
CA LYS A 396 24.37 -17.43 30.45
C LYS A 396 24.30 -16.11 29.71
N ILE A 397 23.20 -15.34 29.90
CA ILE A 397 22.92 -14.13 29.11
C ILE A 397 23.46 -12.85 29.73
N ASN A 398 23.52 -12.76 31.08
CA ASN A 398 24.07 -11.63 31.81
C ASN A 398 24.79 -12.10 33.10
N PRO A 399 26.03 -12.64 33.01
CA PRO A 399 26.78 -13.14 34.16
C PRO A 399 27.01 -12.09 35.26
N ALA A 400 27.09 -10.82 34.91
CA ALA A 400 27.31 -9.74 35.86
C ALA A 400 26.11 -9.52 36.77
N ALA A 401 24.88 -9.54 36.19
CA ALA A 401 23.63 -9.49 36.95
C ALA A 401 23.46 -10.74 37.82
N ALA A 402 23.70 -11.93 37.26
CA ALA A 402 23.51 -13.20 37.96
C ALA A 402 24.37 -13.30 39.24
N LYS A 403 25.61 -12.78 39.26
CA LYS A 403 26.47 -12.79 40.42
C LYS A 403 25.84 -12.17 41.68
N GLN A 404 24.96 -11.22 41.55
CA GLN A 404 24.30 -10.54 42.67
C GLN A 404 23.36 -11.49 43.43
N TYR A 405 22.91 -12.56 42.79
CA TYR A 405 21.94 -13.52 43.34
C TYR A 405 22.54 -14.88 43.71
N ALA A 406 23.86 -15.05 43.56
CA ALA A 406 24.57 -16.33 43.79
C ALA A 406 24.37 -16.89 45.22
N GLU A 407 24.22 -16.02 46.22
CA GLU A 407 24.01 -16.43 47.62
C GLU A 407 22.63 -17.04 47.85
N TYR A 408 21.64 -16.66 47.09
CA TYR A 408 20.27 -17.20 47.24
C TYR A 408 20.08 -18.57 46.59
N ILE A 409 21.04 -19.02 45.79
CA ILE A 409 20.99 -20.28 45.04
C ILE A 409 21.72 -21.42 45.73
N LYS A 410 22.54 -21.10 46.73
CA LYS A 410 23.24 -22.09 47.57
C LYS A 410 22.25 -22.79 48.47
#